data_e3c9664728a8d37dc4ef84c026c04604
#
_entry.id   e3c9664728a8d37dc4ef84c026c04604
#
_cell.length_a   1.000
_cell.length_b   1.000
_cell.length_c   1.000
_cell.angle_alpha   90.00
_cell.angle_beta   90.00
_cell.angle_gamma   90.00
#
_symmetry.space_group_name_H-M   'P 1'
#
loop_
_entity.id
_entity.type
_entity.pdbx_description
1 polymer ?
#
loop_
_entity_poly.entity_id
_entity_poly.type
_entity_poly.pdbx_seq_one_letter_code
_entity_poly.pdbx_strand_id
1 'polypeptide(L)'
;MRIDILTVLPEMIEGMVNCSIVKRAQDKGLAEIHLHNLRDYTTNKWRRVDDYPFGGEAGMVMQIEPIDRAISALKSERDYDEVIYTSPDGETFNQPMANSCLLYTSDAA
;
A
#
# COMPACT_ATOMS: atom_id res chain seq x y z
N MET A 1 -3.16 13.09 7.81
CA MET A 1 -2.48 11.80 7.52
C MET A 1 -2.67 11.45 6.06
N ARG A 2 -1.62 11.11 5.37
CA ARG A 2 -1.71 10.60 4.00
C ARG A 2 -1.27 9.14 3.96
N ILE A 3 -2.07 8.31 3.29
CA ILE A 3 -1.79 6.90 3.12
C ILE A 3 -1.81 6.57 1.64
N ASP A 4 -0.70 6.04 1.14
CA ASP A 4 -0.60 5.54 -0.23
C ASP A 4 -0.61 4.01 -0.18
N ILE A 5 -1.57 3.41 -0.87
CA ILE A 5 -1.75 1.96 -0.88
C ILE A 5 -1.37 1.41 -2.25
N LEU A 6 -0.36 0.53 -2.26
CA LEU A 6 0.05 -0.19 -3.47
C LEU A 6 -0.67 -1.53 -3.51
N THR A 7 -1.41 -1.78 -4.58
CA THR A 7 -2.20 -3.00 -4.70
C THR A 7 -2.27 -3.45 -6.16
N VAL A 8 -2.46 -4.75 -6.37
CA VAL A 8 -2.70 -5.31 -7.71
C VAL A 8 -4.18 -5.27 -8.09
N LEU A 9 -5.07 -5.04 -7.11
CA LEU A 9 -6.52 -5.00 -7.30
C LEU A 9 -7.10 -3.76 -6.60
N PRO A 10 -6.86 -2.56 -7.14
CA PRO A 10 -7.34 -1.33 -6.49
C PRO A 10 -8.86 -1.28 -6.35
N GLU A 11 -9.60 -1.92 -7.24
CA GLU A 11 -11.06 -1.95 -7.17
C GLU A 11 -11.58 -2.66 -5.91
N MET A 12 -10.85 -3.59 -5.35
CA MET A 12 -11.23 -4.26 -4.10
C MET A 12 -11.04 -3.34 -2.90
N ILE A 13 -10.00 -2.54 -2.92
CA ILE A 13 -9.70 -1.60 -1.84
C ILE A 13 -10.60 -0.36 -1.93
N GLU A 14 -10.91 0.07 -3.15
CA GLU A 14 -11.72 1.26 -3.41
C GLU A 14 -13.07 1.21 -2.70
N GLY A 15 -13.75 0.07 -2.75
CA GLY A 15 -15.02 -0.10 -2.05
C GLY A 15 -14.90 0.10 -0.55
N MET A 16 -13.81 -0.37 0.03
CA MET A 16 -13.55 -0.26 1.46
C MET A 16 -13.22 1.17 1.88
N VAL A 17 -12.39 1.88 1.12
CA VAL A 17 -11.98 3.24 1.48
C VAL A 17 -13.05 4.29 1.19
N ASN A 18 -14.06 3.95 0.41
CA ASN A 18 -15.15 4.86 0.06
C ASN A 18 -16.43 4.63 0.85
N CYS A 19 -16.36 3.90 1.96
CA CYS A 19 -17.55 3.67 2.76
C CYS A 19 -17.31 3.88 4.25
N SER A 20 -18.44 4.11 4.96
CA SER A 20 -18.50 4.17 6.41
C SER A 20 -17.52 5.17 7.04
N ILE A 21 -16.86 4.77 8.11
CA ILE A 21 -15.98 5.65 8.89
C ILE A 21 -14.73 6.10 8.13
N VAL A 22 -14.24 5.26 7.21
CA VAL A 22 -13.07 5.61 6.39
C VAL A 22 -13.40 6.77 5.47
N LYS A 23 -14.57 6.74 4.82
CA LYS A 23 -15.04 7.85 3.99
C LYS A 23 -15.23 9.11 4.82
N ARG A 24 -15.80 8.99 6.01
CA ARG A 24 -16.00 10.15 6.91
C ARG A 24 -14.67 10.80 7.28
N ALA A 25 -13.64 10.01 7.55
CA ALA A 25 -12.31 10.54 7.88
C ALA A 25 -11.73 11.34 6.71
N GLN A 26 -11.92 10.86 5.49
CA GLN A 26 -11.46 11.57 4.29
C GLN A 26 -12.24 12.86 4.06
N ASP A 27 -13.58 12.81 4.21
CA ASP A 27 -14.45 13.97 4.02
C ASP A 27 -14.14 15.08 5.03
N LYS A 28 -13.71 14.70 6.23
CA LYS A 28 -13.33 15.66 7.28
C LYS A 28 -11.89 16.15 7.16
N GLY A 29 -11.14 15.65 6.18
CA GLY A 29 -9.73 16.01 6.01
C GLY A 29 -8.79 15.39 7.04
N LEU A 30 -9.23 14.38 7.79
CA LEU A 30 -8.39 13.69 8.77
C LEU A 30 -7.45 12.68 8.12
N ALA A 31 -7.83 12.13 6.98
CA ALA A 31 -7.03 11.18 6.22
C ALA A 31 -7.17 11.43 4.74
N GLU A 32 -6.11 11.18 4.00
CA GLU A 32 -6.08 11.26 2.55
C GLU A 32 -5.53 9.92 2.05
N ILE A 33 -6.34 9.19 1.29
CA ILE A 33 -5.99 7.84 0.84
C ILE A 33 -5.85 7.83 -0.67
N HIS A 34 -4.70 7.39 -1.15
CA HIS A 34 -4.39 7.28 -2.57
C HIS A 34 -4.11 5.82 -2.92
N LEU A 35 -4.81 5.31 -3.91
CA LEU A 35 -4.64 3.95 -4.39
C LEU A 35 -3.74 3.94 -5.61
N HIS A 36 -2.77 3.04 -5.63
CA HIS A 36 -1.84 2.90 -6.74
C HIS A 36 -1.87 1.46 -7.24
N ASN A 37 -2.10 1.29 -8.54
CA ASN A 37 -2.10 -0.02 -9.15
C ASN A 37 -0.66 -0.42 -9.49
N LEU A 38 -0.18 -1.49 -8.87
CA LEU A 38 1.18 -2.01 -9.13
C LEU A 38 1.42 -2.36 -10.60
N ARG A 39 0.36 -2.68 -11.34
CA ARG A 39 0.48 -2.99 -12.76
C ARG A 39 0.92 -1.79 -13.59
N ASP A 40 0.73 -0.58 -13.10
CA ASP A 40 1.18 0.65 -13.77
C ASP A 40 2.70 0.83 -13.72
N TYR A 41 3.38 0.07 -12.87
CA TYR A 41 4.82 0.16 -12.66
C TYR A 41 5.60 -1.00 -13.27
N THR A 42 4.92 -1.89 -13.98
CA THR A 42 5.60 -3.00 -14.66
C THR A 42 6.01 -2.60 -16.09
N THR A 43 7.13 -3.15 -16.55
CA THR A 43 7.55 -3.03 -17.96
C THR A 43 7.08 -4.21 -18.80
N ASN A 44 6.42 -5.19 -18.17
CA ASN A 44 5.93 -6.36 -18.86
C ASN A 44 4.78 -5.98 -19.81
N LYS A 45 4.82 -6.50 -21.04
CA LYS A 45 3.80 -6.27 -22.07
C LYS A 45 2.38 -6.60 -21.58
N TRP A 46 2.27 -7.60 -20.72
CA TRP A 46 0.99 -8.08 -20.19
C TRP A 46 0.65 -7.47 -18.84
N ARG A 47 1.44 -6.51 -18.37
CA ARG A 47 1.29 -5.85 -17.06
C ARG A 47 1.25 -6.85 -15.90
N ARG A 48 2.07 -7.89 -15.99
CA ARG A 48 2.16 -8.90 -14.94
C ARG A 48 3.00 -8.38 -13.77
N VAL A 49 2.56 -8.67 -12.56
CA VAL A 49 3.24 -8.26 -11.33
C VAL A 49 3.64 -9.46 -10.47
N ASP A 50 3.34 -10.66 -10.94
CA ASP A 50 3.61 -11.91 -10.24
C ASP A 50 4.44 -12.85 -11.10
N ASP A 51 5.06 -13.86 -10.46
CA ASP A 51 5.91 -14.82 -11.11
C ASP A 51 5.80 -16.16 -10.38
N TYR A 52 6.37 -17.22 -10.97
CA TYR A 52 6.39 -18.53 -10.34
C TYR A 52 7.29 -18.52 -9.11
N PRO A 53 6.92 -19.24 -8.03
CA PRO A 53 7.77 -19.33 -6.86
C PRO A 53 9.08 -20.04 -7.19
N PHE A 54 10.15 -19.63 -6.50
CA PHE A 54 11.43 -20.28 -6.62
C PHE A 54 11.32 -21.73 -6.11
N GLY A 55 11.85 -22.68 -6.85
CA GLY A 55 11.79 -24.09 -6.48
C GLY A 55 10.55 -24.83 -6.97
N GLY A 56 9.68 -24.19 -7.74
CA GLY A 56 8.52 -24.85 -8.36
C GLY A 56 7.35 -25.10 -7.41
N GLU A 57 7.26 -24.36 -6.33
CA GLU A 57 6.12 -24.43 -5.42
C GLU A 57 4.82 -24.00 -6.13
N ALA A 58 3.68 -24.46 -5.62
CA ALA A 58 2.38 -24.07 -6.17
C ALA A 58 2.07 -22.60 -5.88
N GLY A 59 1.41 -21.94 -6.83
CA GLY A 59 1.00 -20.55 -6.71
C GLY A 59 1.96 -19.58 -7.37
N MET A 60 1.73 -18.30 -7.17
CA MET A 60 2.50 -17.22 -7.77
C MET A 60 3.03 -16.29 -6.67
N VAL A 61 4.22 -15.75 -6.88
CA VAL A 61 4.80 -14.73 -5.99
C VAL A 61 4.86 -13.40 -6.74
N MET A 62 4.74 -12.30 -6.01
CA MET A 62 4.78 -10.97 -6.58
C MET A 62 6.20 -10.62 -7.01
N GLN A 63 6.34 -10.03 -8.19
CA GLN A 63 7.64 -9.57 -8.68
C GLN A 63 8.12 -8.37 -7.89
N ILE A 64 9.42 -8.34 -7.59
CA ILE A 64 10.04 -7.25 -6.84
C ILE A 64 10.09 -5.96 -7.67
N GLU A 65 10.36 -6.07 -8.96
CA GLU A 65 10.59 -4.91 -9.82
C GLU A 65 9.44 -3.89 -9.84
N PRO A 66 8.17 -4.29 -10.05
CA PRO A 66 7.07 -3.32 -9.98
C PRO A 66 6.94 -2.66 -8.61
N ILE A 67 7.14 -3.42 -7.54
CA ILE A 67 7.09 -2.90 -6.17
C ILE A 67 8.18 -1.86 -5.95
N ASP A 68 9.41 -2.18 -6.33
CA ASP A 68 10.54 -1.28 -6.19
C ASP A 68 10.33 0.01 -6.98
N ARG A 69 9.85 -0.09 -8.20
CA ARG A 69 9.54 1.08 -9.03
C ARG A 69 8.46 1.96 -8.42
N ALA A 70 7.41 1.34 -7.90
CA ALA A 70 6.31 2.07 -7.27
C ALA A 70 6.79 2.82 -6.03
N ILE A 71 7.52 2.15 -5.15
CA ILE A 71 8.05 2.74 -3.93
C ILE A 71 9.03 3.86 -4.26
N SER A 72 9.93 3.64 -5.22
CA SER A 72 10.91 4.64 -5.63
C SER A 72 10.25 5.88 -6.22
N ALA A 73 9.23 5.69 -7.05
CA ALA A 73 8.48 6.79 -7.65
C ALA A 73 7.78 7.63 -6.58
N LEU A 74 7.11 6.98 -5.64
CA LEU A 74 6.41 7.68 -4.57
C LEU A 74 7.37 8.40 -3.63
N LYS A 75 8.48 7.78 -3.28
CA LYS A 75 9.50 8.40 -2.43
C LYS A 75 10.19 9.58 -3.09
N SER A 76 10.24 9.63 -4.42
CA SER A 76 10.79 10.77 -5.13
C SER A 76 9.89 12.00 -5.03
N GLU A 77 8.61 11.81 -4.78
CA GLU A 77 7.63 12.90 -4.71
C GLU A 77 7.40 13.42 -3.30
N ARG A 78 7.60 12.57 -2.29
CA ARG A 78 7.41 12.95 -0.89
C ARG A 78 8.16 12.04 0.07
N ASP A 79 8.39 12.54 1.28
CA ASP A 79 8.98 11.77 2.36
C ASP A 79 7.88 10.99 3.09
N TYR A 80 8.09 9.70 3.29
CA TYR A 80 7.17 8.82 4.01
C TYR A 80 7.77 8.46 5.37
N ASP A 81 6.95 8.47 6.41
CA ASP A 81 7.38 8.10 7.76
C ASP A 81 7.58 6.60 7.89
N GLU A 82 6.73 5.81 7.24
CA GLU A 82 6.77 4.36 7.31
C GLU A 82 6.41 3.73 5.96
N VAL A 83 7.04 2.60 5.68
CA VAL A 83 6.65 1.70 4.59
C VAL A 83 6.24 0.39 5.23
N ILE A 84 4.98 0.00 5.03
CA ILE A 84 4.40 -1.17 5.68
C ILE A 84 4.08 -2.22 4.62
N TYR A 85 4.56 -3.43 4.83
CA TYR A 85 4.24 -4.57 3.99
C TYR A 85 3.31 -5.51 4.75
N THR A 86 2.13 -5.75 4.19
CA THR A 86 1.18 -6.68 4.80
C THR A 86 1.52 -8.10 4.40
N SER A 87 1.65 -8.98 5.37
CA SER A 87 2.08 -10.35 5.17
C SER A 87 1.42 -11.27 6.20
N PRO A 88 1.11 -12.53 5.84
CA PRO A 88 0.61 -13.50 6.82
C PRO A 88 1.61 -13.79 7.92
N ASP A 89 2.91 -13.62 7.66
CA ASP A 89 3.99 -13.89 8.61
C ASP A 89 4.42 -12.65 9.40
N GLY A 90 3.79 -11.52 9.16
CA GLY A 90 4.12 -10.28 9.85
C GLY A 90 3.56 -10.21 11.26
N GLU A 91 3.93 -9.15 11.97
CA GLU A 91 3.36 -8.88 13.28
C GLU A 91 1.87 -8.56 13.14
N THR A 92 1.06 -9.04 14.09
CA THR A 92 -0.35 -8.72 14.11
C THR A 92 -0.55 -7.22 14.36
N PHE A 93 -1.33 -6.57 13.50
CA PHE A 93 -1.67 -5.17 13.67
C PHE A 93 -2.48 -4.99 14.96
N ASN A 94 -2.09 -4.03 15.77
CA ASN A 94 -2.70 -3.80 17.06
C ASN A 94 -2.81 -2.30 17.36
N GLN A 95 -3.47 -1.95 18.46
CA GLN A 95 -3.69 -0.56 18.82
C GLN A 95 -2.40 0.23 19.05
N PRO A 96 -1.37 -0.31 19.73
CA PRO A 96 -0.10 0.43 19.88
C PRO A 96 0.55 0.76 18.53
N MET A 97 0.50 -0.13 17.55
CA MET A 97 1.03 0.15 16.20
C MET A 97 0.25 1.26 15.52
N ALA A 98 -1.07 1.24 15.64
CA ALA A 98 -1.94 2.28 15.08
C ALA A 98 -1.65 3.64 15.73
N ASN A 99 -1.46 3.66 17.02
CA ASN A 99 -1.12 4.89 17.76
C ASN A 99 0.23 5.46 17.33
N SER A 100 1.20 4.60 17.08
CA SER A 100 2.52 4.99 16.61
C SER A 100 2.43 5.72 15.26
N CYS A 101 1.64 5.19 14.33
CA CYS A 101 1.41 5.83 13.03
C CYS A 101 0.73 7.20 13.17
N LEU A 102 -0.21 7.31 14.10
CA LEU A 102 -0.91 8.56 14.35
C LEU A 102 0.04 9.62 14.95
N LEU A 103 0.97 9.21 15.79
CA LEU A 103 1.97 10.12 16.37
C LEU A 103 2.87 10.74 15.30
N TYR A 104 3.31 9.98 14.30
CA TYR A 104 4.05 10.52 13.17
C TYR A 104 3.26 11.63 12.47
N THR A 105 1.98 11.40 12.25
CA THR A 105 1.10 12.38 11.63
C THR A 105 0.97 13.65 12.49
N SER A 106 0.83 13.48 13.80
CA SER A 106 0.73 14.59 14.74
C SER A 106 1.99 15.44 14.76
N ASP A 107 3.16 14.80 14.71
CA ASP A 107 4.44 15.49 14.70
C ASP A 107 4.63 16.29 13.39
N ALA A 108 4.06 15.82 12.30
CA ALA A 108 4.11 16.51 11.01
C ALA A 108 3.18 17.73 10.93
N ALA A 109 2.20 17.76 11.79
CA ALA A 109 1.27 18.88 11.86
C ALA A 109 1.85 20.03 12.68
#